data_6c658c572a1bc603ae471b44ecdcb398
#
_entry.id   6c658c572a1bc603ae471b44ecdcb398
#
_cell.length_a   1.000
_cell.length_b   1.000
_cell.length_c   1.000
_cell.angle_alpha   90.00
_cell.angle_beta   90.00
_cell.angle_gamma   90.00
#
_symmetry.space_group_name_H-M   'P 1'
#
loop_
_entity.id
_entity.type
_entity.pdbx_description
1 polymer ?
#
loop_
_entity_poly.entity_id
_entity_poly.type
_entity_poly.pdbx_seq_one_letter_code
_entity_poly.pdbx_strand_id
1 'polypeptide(L)'
;MELRHLRYFVAVAEEQNVSRAAARLYVSQPPLSRQIRDLERDLGVLLFKRTPKAITLTEAGRVFLVEARAVLHRVDEAIGVAKAAASGKTGRVRVGYAASPSVEILPRALRTFKQSNPNVAVDLHNMTSRAILNGLHDGSLDVALVVTVSPCEFDGLIVEHLRTYGMRVAMHPRHRLARRKRVPLREIAKESLVAFSRLEHPEHPVFLARVFASQSRKPHIAEECDTATSLIAAVEAGRGVALVFETMSRLAGERLVLRPITPALRRYPVDVAYREGVSKAAMAFVEAIRRTQRGLKKDAGLDTHQRSTSQKKNATKQLLSPTID
;
A
#
# COMPACT_ATOMS: atom_id res chain seq x y z
N MET A 1 -32.29 4.94 -15.68
CA MET A 1 -31.15 5.09 -14.75
C MET A 1 -30.33 6.34 -15.09
N GLU A 2 -29.93 7.16 -14.09
CA GLU A 2 -29.14 8.39 -14.22
C GLU A 2 -27.91 8.33 -13.30
N LEU A 3 -26.88 9.15 -13.56
CA LEU A 3 -25.67 9.24 -12.70
C LEU A 3 -26.01 9.56 -11.24
N ARG A 4 -27.07 10.31 -11.00
CA ARG A 4 -27.57 10.62 -9.66
C ARG A 4 -27.95 9.36 -8.88
N HIS A 5 -28.60 8.38 -9.53
CA HIS A 5 -28.95 7.11 -8.92
C HIS A 5 -27.71 6.33 -8.47
N LEU A 6 -26.64 6.33 -9.28
CA LEU A 6 -25.37 5.69 -8.91
C LEU A 6 -24.73 6.37 -7.70
N ARG A 7 -24.69 7.72 -7.67
CA ARG A 7 -24.15 8.47 -6.51
C ARG A 7 -24.92 8.17 -5.22
N TYR A 8 -26.23 8.11 -5.31
CA TYR A 8 -27.10 7.81 -4.18
C TYR A 8 -26.90 6.38 -3.69
N PHE A 9 -26.83 5.44 -4.61
CA PHE A 9 -26.57 4.04 -4.29
C PHE A 9 -25.20 3.85 -3.59
N VAL A 10 -24.14 4.42 -4.13
CA VAL A 10 -22.79 4.35 -3.54
C VAL A 10 -22.78 4.95 -2.13
N ALA A 11 -23.38 6.12 -1.94
CA ALA A 11 -23.45 6.75 -0.61
C ALA A 11 -24.21 5.89 0.42
N VAL A 12 -25.33 5.28 0.04
CA VAL A 12 -26.09 4.39 0.94
C VAL A 12 -25.32 3.11 1.23
N ALA A 13 -24.59 2.57 0.25
CA ALA A 13 -23.77 1.38 0.41
C ALA A 13 -22.59 1.60 1.39
N GLU A 14 -21.94 2.76 1.31
CA GLU A 14 -20.83 3.14 2.18
C GLU A 14 -21.29 3.44 3.61
N GLU A 15 -22.36 4.19 3.77
CA GLU A 15 -22.89 4.57 5.08
C GLU A 15 -23.63 3.43 5.79
N GLN A 16 -24.10 2.42 5.04
CA GLN A 16 -25.00 1.36 5.55
C GLN A 16 -26.18 1.92 6.36
N ASN A 17 -26.56 3.16 6.06
CA ASN A 17 -27.61 3.91 6.74
C ASN A 17 -28.15 5.01 5.81
N VAL A 18 -29.44 4.94 5.48
CA VAL A 18 -30.07 5.87 4.53
C VAL A 18 -30.09 7.30 5.06
N SER A 19 -30.32 7.50 6.37
CA SER A 19 -30.36 8.84 6.96
C SER A 19 -28.97 9.50 6.98
N ARG A 20 -27.91 8.75 7.28
CA ARG A 20 -26.54 9.26 7.19
C ARG A 20 -26.13 9.56 5.77
N ALA A 21 -26.48 8.68 4.82
CA ALA A 21 -26.23 8.94 3.40
C ALA A 21 -26.99 10.19 2.91
N ALA A 22 -28.24 10.40 3.35
CA ALA A 22 -29.01 11.57 3.02
C ALA A 22 -28.34 12.86 3.56
N ALA A 23 -27.89 12.85 4.80
CA ALA A 23 -27.16 13.96 5.41
C ALA A 23 -25.84 14.26 4.64
N ARG A 24 -25.06 13.23 4.30
CA ARG A 24 -23.84 13.35 3.49
C ARG A 24 -24.08 13.94 2.11
N LEU A 25 -25.21 13.62 1.51
CA LEU A 25 -25.61 14.10 0.17
C LEU A 25 -26.37 15.43 0.19
N TYR A 26 -26.61 16.01 1.37
CA TYR A 26 -27.41 17.22 1.57
C TYR A 26 -28.83 17.12 0.98
N VAL A 27 -29.47 15.95 1.14
CA VAL A 27 -30.85 15.69 0.71
C VAL A 27 -31.68 15.15 1.86
N SER A 28 -33.03 15.19 1.76
CA SER A 28 -33.87 14.52 2.72
C SER A 28 -33.98 13.02 2.46
N GLN A 29 -34.18 12.23 3.52
CA GLN A 29 -34.18 10.76 3.47
C GLN A 29 -35.35 10.17 2.58
N PRO A 30 -36.58 10.70 2.55
CA PRO A 30 -37.66 10.11 1.73
C PRO A 30 -37.35 10.10 0.22
N PRO A 31 -36.90 11.19 -0.43
CA PRO A 31 -36.51 11.15 -1.84
C PRO A 31 -35.32 10.23 -2.11
N LEU A 32 -34.30 10.17 -1.24
CA LEU A 32 -33.22 9.26 -1.40
C LEU A 32 -33.68 7.79 -1.42
N SER A 33 -34.53 7.40 -0.46
CA SER A 33 -35.10 6.06 -0.41
C SER A 33 -35.94 5.72 -1.64
N ARG A 34 -36.66 6.71 -2.22
CA ARG A 34 -37.42 6.52 -3.45
C ARG A 34 -36.47 6.26 -4.63
N GLN A 35 -35.43 7.07 -4.80
CA GLN A 35 -34.47 6.94 -5.89
C GLN A 35 -33.72 5.61 -5.85
N ILE A 36 -33.43 5.07 -4.67
CA ILE A 36 -32.82 3.73 -4.55
C ILE A 36 -33.83 2.66 -5.02
N ARG A 37 -35.10 2.75 -4.63
CA ARG A 37 -36.14 1.80 -5.10
C ARG A 37 -36.38 1.89 -6.61
N ASP A 38 -36.33 3.09 -7.16
CA ASP A 38 -36.47 3.31 -8.59
C ASP A 38 -35.27 2.67 -9.34
N LEU A 39 -34.04 2.79 -8.82
CA LEU A 39 -32.85 2.13 -9.35
C LEU A 39 -33.00 0.59 -9.30
N GLU A 40 -33.41 0.03 -8.16
CA GLU A 40 -33.64 -1.42 -8.01
C GLU A 40 -34.72 -1.92 -8.99
N ARG A 41 -35.77 -1.14 -9.20
CA ARG A 41 -36.82 -1.45 -10.18
C ARG A 41 -36.32 -1.38 -11.63
N ASP A 42 -35.51 -0.35 -11.98
CA ASP A 42 -34.94 -0.19 -13.31
C ASP A 42 -33.97 -1.35 -13.65
N LEU A 43 -33.23 -1.85 -12.66
CA LEU A 43 -32.30 -2.97 -12.80
C LEU A 43 -32.99 -4.35 -12.71
N GLY A 44 -34.21 -4.42 -12.18
CA GLY A 44 -34.95 -5.66 -11.95
C GLY A 44 -34.33 -6.55 -10.82
N VAL A 45 -33.46 -6.00 -10.00
CA VAL A 45 -32.79 -6.72 -8.89
C VAL A 45 -32.72 -5.87 -7.64
N LEU A 46 -32.82 -6.50 -6.47
CA LEU A 46 -32.60 -5.82 -5.19
C LEU A 46 -31.10 -5.68 -4.91
N LEU A 47 -30.67 -4.46 -4.64
CA LEU A 47 -29.28 -4.14 -4.30
C LEU A 47 -29.05 -4.13 -2.78
N PHE A 48 -30.14 -3.90 -1.99
CA PHE A 48 -30.07 -3.88 -0.54
C PHE A 48 -31.00 -4.89 0.12
N LYS A 49 -30.53 -5.51 1.19
CA LYS A 49 -31.36 -6.18 2.21
C LYS A 49 -31.70 -5.17 3.28
N ARG A 50 -33.00 -4.98 3.55
CA ARG A 50 -33.50 -4.03 4.54
C ARG A 50 -34.05 -4.79 5.74
N THR A 51 -33.56 -4.49 6.92
CA THR A 51 -34.09 -4.96 8.19
C THR A 51 -34.47 -3.75 9.05
N PRO A 52 -35.29 -3.91 10.11
CA PRO A 52 -35.65 -2.80 10.99
C PRO A 52 -34.45 -2.08 11.62
N LYS A 53 -33.30 -2.74 11.70
CA LYS A 53 -32.09 -2.21 12.38
C LYS A 53 -30.94 -1.87 11.44
N ALA A 54 -30.95 -2.35 10.19
CA ALA A 54 -29.83 -2.18 9.27
C ALA A 54 -30.23 -2.27 7.80
N ILE A 55 -29.45 -1.64 6.96
CA ILE A 55 -29.43 -1.81 5.51
C ILE A 55 -28.07 -2.37 5.10
N THR A 56 -28.04 -3.48 4.37
CA THR A 56 -26.82 -4.17 3.92
C THR A 56 -26.93 -4.52 2.44
N LEU A 57 -25.81 -4.63 1.76
CA LEU A 57 -25.78 -5.02 0.35
C LEU A 57 -26.19 -6.49 0.16
N THR A 58 -26.94 -6.75 -0.90
CA THR A 58 -27.11 -8.10 -1.48
C THR A 58 -25.83 -8.51 -2.21
N GLU A 59 -25.76 -9.74 -2.75
CA GLU A 59 -24.66 -10.13 -3.66
C GLU A 59 -24.66 -9.27 -4.92
N ALA A 60 -25.85 -9.07 -5.55
CA ALA A 60 -26.00 -8.16 -6.68
C ALA A 60 -25.57 -6.72 -6.32
N GLY A 61 -25.91 -6.26 -5.10
CA GLY A 61 -25.48 -4.95 -4.61
C GLY A 61 -23.96 -4.81 -4.47
N ARG A 62 -23.24 -5.87 -4.04
CA ARG A 62 -21.77 -5.85 -3.95
C ARG A 62 -21.14 -5.74 -5.33
N VAL A 63 -21.57 -6.56 -6.28
CA VAL A 63 -21.12 -6.51 -7.67
C VAL A 63 -21.41 -5.13 -8.27
N PHE A 64 -22.66 -4.67 -8.14
CA PHE A 64 -23.06 -3.38 -8.69
C PHE A 64 -22.33 -2.18 -8.05
N LEU A 65 -21.88 -2.27 -6.79
CA LEU A 65 -21.11 -1.22 -6.14
C LEU A 65 -19.76 -0.97 -6.84
N VAL A 66 -19.09 -2.04 -7.25
CA VAL A 66 -17.83 -1.95 -7.99
C VAL A 66 -18.05 -1.24 -9.32
N GLU A 67 -19.06 -1.67 -10.08
CA GLU A 67 -19.38 -1.10 -11.40
C GLU A 67 -19.88 0.35 -11.30
N ALA A 68 -20.74 0.64 -10.33
CA ALA A 68 -21.27 2.00 -10.11
C ALA A 68 -20.14 3.01 -9.79
N ARG A 69 -19.17 2.60 -8.97
CA ARG A 69 -17.98 3.40 -8.69
C ARG A 69 -17.14 3.60 -9.94
N ALA A 70 -16.91 2.55 -10.73
CA ALA A 70 -16.13 2.64 -11.97
C ALA A 70 -16.78 3.61 -12.98
N VAL A 71 -18.10 3.58 -13.14
CA VAL A 71 -18.85 4.51 -14.01
C VAL A 71 -18.73 5.95 -13.51
N LEU A 72 -18.97 6.21 -12.23
CA LEU A 72 -18.85 7.55 -11.65
C LEU A 72 -17.45 8.10 -11.81
N HIS A 73 -16.45 7.25 -11.58
CA HIS A 73 -15.05 7.60 -11.78
C HIS A 73 -14.76 7.95 -13.25
N ARG A 74 -15.24 7.17 -14.22
CA ARG A 74 -15.07 7.46 -15.64
C ARG A 74 -15.67 8.79 -16.06
N VAL A 75 -16.79 9.19 -15.45
CA VAL A 75 -17.38 10.52 -15.64
C VAL A 75 -16.44 11.63 -15.12
N ASP A 76 -15.89 11.45 -13.93
CA ASP A 76 -14.96 12.42 -13.34
C ASP A 76 -13.66 12.53 -14.17
N GLU A 77 -13.17 11.43 -14.71
CA GLU A 77 -12.05 11.43 -15.68
C GLU A 77 -12.39 12.25 -16.93
N ALA A 78 -13.56 12.01 -17.55
CA ALA A 78 -13.96 12.73 -18.74
C ALA A 78 -14.05 14.24 -18.49
N ILE A 79 -14.60 14.65 -17.35
CA ILE A 79 -14.62 16.05 -16.91
C ILE A 79 -13.21 16.58 -16.71
N GLY A 80 -12.33 15.80 -16.09
CA GLY A 80 -10.92 16.13 -15.86
C GLY A 80 -10.16 16.35 -17.18
N VAL A 81 -10.33 15.45 -18.13
CA VAL A 81 -9.73 15.56 -19.49
C VAL A 81 -10.22 16.80 -20.22
N ALA A 82 -11.52 17.09 -20.19
CA ALA A 82 -12.09 18.27 -20.81
C ALA A 82 -11.56 19.58 -20.19
N LYS A 83 -11.49 19.64 -18.85
CA LYS A 83 -10.91 20.79 -18.13
C LYS A 83 -9.42 20.94 -18.40
N ALA A 84 -8.67 19.84 -18.46
CA ALA A 84 -7.24 19.86 -18.78
C ALA A 84 -6.99 20.37 -20.20
N ALA A 85 -7.76 19.92 -21.18
CA ALA A 85 -7.71 20.40 -22.55
C ALA A 85 -7.99 21.91 -22.63
N ALA A 86 -9.01 22.39 -21.92
CA ALA A 86 -9.37 23.81 -21.87
C ALA A 86 -8.31 24.69 -21.18
N SER A 87 -7.56 24.13 -20.21
CA SER A 87 -6.55 24.87 -19.42
C SER A 87 -5.10 24.69 -19.92
N GLY A 88 -4.87 23.95 -21.03
CA GLY A 88 -3.53 23.61 -21.52
C GLY A 88 -2.73 22.67 -20.58
N LYS A 89 -3.35 22.14 -19.53
CA LYS A 89 -2.75 21.16 -18.62
C LYS A 89 -3.04 19.74 -19.12
N THR A 90 -1.99 18.99 -19.40
CA THR A 90 -2.09 17.65 -20.01
C THR A 90 -2.04 16.54 -18.95
N GLY A 91 -3.20 16.20 -18.39
CA GLY A 91 -3.39 14.98 -17.62
C GLY A 91 -3.11 15.03 -16.12
N ARG A 92 -3.59 14.00 -15.44
CA ARG A 92 -3.40 13.75 -14.00
C ARG A 92 -3.19 12.26 -13.80
N VAL A 93 -2.35 11.86 -12.86
CA VAL A 93 -2.13 10.47 -12.46
C VAL A 93 -2.32 10.35 -10.96
N ARG A 94 -3.22 9.47 -10.53
CA ARG A 94 -3.50 9.19 -9.11
C ARG A 94 -2.75 7.94 -8.71
N VAL A 95 -1.83 8.10 -7.78
CA VAL A 95 -0.90 7.05 -7.36
C VAL A 95 -1.15 6.67 -5.92
N GLY A 96 -1.61 5.43 -5.70
CA GLY A 96 -1.71 4.83 -4.37
C GLY A 96 -0.38 4.23 -3.93
N TYR A 97 -0.04 4.35 -2.65
CA TYR A 97 1.18 3.72 -2.16
C TYR A 97 1.14 3.45 -0.65
N ALA A 98 1.85 2.40 -0.23
CA ALA A 98 2.20 2.19 1.17
C ALA A 98 3.57 2.81 1.44
N ALA A 99 3.70 3.64 2.49
CA ALA A 99 4.87 4.49 2.71
C ALA A 99 6.19 3.70 2.83
N SER A 100 6.21 2.63 3.64
CA SER A 100 7.45 1.91 3.94
C SER A 100 8.05 1.18 2.73
N PRO A 101 7.32 0.35 1.98
CA PRO A 101 7.89 -0.38 0.85
C PRO A 101 8.23 0.51 -0.34
N SER A 102 7.56 1.65 -0.51
CA SER A 102 7.72 2.53 -1.68
C SER A 102 8.74 3.64 -1.50
N VAL A 103 9.27 3.86 -0.28
CA VAL A 103 10.13 5.01 0.07
C VAL A 103 11.39 5.18 -0.80
N GLU A 104 11.90 4.12 -1.38
CA GLU A 104 13.06 4.17 -2.29
C GLU A 104 12.67 4.36 -3.75
N ILE A 105 11.49 3.85 -4.15
CA ILE A 105 11.04 3.80 -5.53
C ILE A 105 10.34 5.10 -5.92
N LEU A 106 9.35 5.51 -5.12
CA LEU A 106 8.44 6.60 -5.45
C LEU A 106 9.15 7.94 -5.71
N PRO A 107 10.08 8.43 -4.87
CA PRO A 107 10.74 9.71 -5.12
C PRO A 107 11.57 9.73 -6.41
N ARG A 108 12.18 8.62 -6.76
CA ARG A 108 12.96 8.49 -7.99
C ARG A 108 12.06 8.43 -9.23
N ALA A 109 10.95 7.67 -9.14
CA ALA A 109 9.95 7.60 -10.20
C ALA A 109 9.32 8.96 -10.49
N LEU A 110 8.98 9.72 -9.45
CA LEU A 110 8.46 11.07 -9.58
C LEU A 110 9.42 12.01 -10.30
N ARG A 111 10.71 11.97 -9.96
CA ARG A 111 11.73 12.78 -10.65
C ARG A 111 11.84 12.40 -12.14
N THR A 112 11.95 11.10 -12.42
CA THR A 112 12.03 10.60 -13.80
C THR A 112 10.78 10.97 -14.61
N PHE A 113 9.60 10.83 -14.01
CA PHE A 113 8.33 11.16 -14.65
C PHE A 113 8.22 12.66 -14.95
N LYS A 114 8.55 13.51 -13.99
CA LYS A 114 8.45 14.98 -14.14
C LYS A 114 9.35 15.53 -15.24
N GLN A 115 10.53 14.93 -15.44
CA GLN A 115 11.43 15.31 -16.52
C GLN A 115 10.83 15.10 -17.91
N SER A 116 10.09 13.99 -18.10
CA SER A 116 9.48 13.66 -19.40
C SER A 116 8.04 14.16 -19.56
N ASN A 117 7.37 14.50 -18.45
CA ASN A 117 5.96 14.88 -18.42
C ASN A 117 5.74 16.11 -17.52
N PRO A 118 6.35 17.27 -17.84
CA PRO A 118 6.37 18.47 -16.97
C PRO A 118 4.97 19.01 -16.66
N ASN A 119 4.01 18.83 -17.55
CA ASN A 119 2.66 19.37 -17.47
C ASN A 119 1.63 18.38 -16.88
N VAL A 120 2.04 17.16 -16.52
CA VAL A 120 1.15 16.16 -15.89
C VAL A 120 1.21 16.31 -14.39
N ALA A 121 0.05 16.44 -13.74
CA ALA A 121 -0.07 16.42 -12.29
C ALA A 121 -0.02 14.97 -11.77
N VAL A 122 0.62 14.76 -10.61
CA VAL A 122 0.60 13.48 -9.90
C VAL A 122 0.02 13.70 -8.52
N ASP A 123 -1.08 13.03 -8.22
CA ASP A 123 -1.70 13.03 -6.90
C ASP A 123 -1.23 11.77 -6.14
N LEU A 124 -0.65 11.96 -4.98
CA LEU A 124 -0.08 10.89 -4.16
C LEU A 124 -0.99 10.57 -2.98
N HIS A 125 -1.41 9.32 -2.89
CA HIS A 125 -2.29 8.84 -1.84
C HIS A 125 -1.57 7.77 -1.00
N ASN A 126 -1.16 8.14 0.22
CA ASN A 126 -0.65 7.18 1.19
C ASN A 126 -1.84 6.44 1.82
N MET A 127 -1.96 5.15 1.55
CA MET A 127 -3.17 4.38 1.87
C MET A 127 -2.82 3.01 2.45
N THR A 128 -3.82 2.39 3.06
CA THR A 128 -3.77 1.00 3.51
C THR A 128 -3.86 0.04 2.32
N SER A 129 -3.44 -1.22 2.50
CA SER A 129 -3.50 -2.23 1.43
C SER A 129 -4.92 -2.41 0.91
N ARG A 130 -5.91 -2.46 1.81
CA ARG A 130 -7.33 -2.56 1.45
C ARG A 130 -7.80 -1.38 0.61
N ALA A 131 -7.48 -0.16 1.04
CA ALA A 131 -7.88 1.05 0.34
C ALA A 131 -7.21 1.16 -1.04
N ILE A 132 -5.96 0.73 -1.18
CA ILE A 132 -5.25 0.69 -2.46
C ILE A 132 -5.94 -0.28 -3.43
N LEU A 133 -6.25 -1.51 -2.99
CA LEU A 133 -6.94 -2.49 -3.83
C LEU A 133 -8.31 -2.01 -4.28
N ASN A 134 -9.10 -1.47 -3.35
CA ASN A 134 -10.39 -0.87 -3.69
C ASN A 134 -10.23 0.25 -4.72
N GLY A 135 -9.28 1.17 -4.51
CA GLY A 135 -9.04 2.29 -5.41
C GLY A 135 -8.55 1.89 -6.80
N LEU A 136 -7.80 0.78 -6.93
CA LEU A 136 -7.46 0.22 -8.23
C LEU A 136 -8.68 -0.39 -8.91
N HIS A 137 -9.50 -1.16 -8.20
CA HIS A 137 -10.68 -1.82 -8.79
C HIS A 137 -11.76 -0.81 -9.18
N ASP A 138 -12.07 0.17 -8.34
CA ASP A 138 -13.10 1.19 -8.63
C ASP A 138 -12.58 2.34 -9.49
N GLY A 139 -11.27 2.36 -9.76
CA GLY A 139 -10.60 3.34 -10.61
C GLY A 139 -10.36 4.69 -10.00
N SER A 140 -10.55 4.87 -8.71
CA SER A 140 -10.12 6.09 -8.00
C SER A 140 -8.60 6.24 -7.94
N LEU A 141 -7.86 5.14 -8.18
CA LEU A 141 -6.42 5.12 -8.43
C LEU A 141 -6.12 4.65 -9.86
N ASP A 142 -5.11 5.23 -10.48
CA ASP A 142 -4.60 4.84 -11.79
C ASP A 142 -3.49 3.79 -11.68
N VAL A 143 -2.58 3.99 -10.72
CA VAL A 143 -1.38 3.17 -10.49
C VAL A 143 -1.18 3.04 -8.98
N ALA A 144 -0.66 1.90 -8.54
CA ALA A 144 -0.27 1.75 -7.14
C ALA A 144 1.07 1.02 -6.97
N LEU A 145 1.79 1.36 -5.89
CA LEU A 145 2.93 0.59 -5.39
C LEU A 145 2.45 -0.27 -4.22
N VAL A 146 2.48 -1.58 -4.41
CA VAL A 146 1.87 -2.56 -3.51
C VAL A 146 2.88 -3.59 -3.02
N VAL A 147 2.53 -4.28 -1.93
CA VAL A 147 3.22 -5.49 -1.47
C VAL A 147 2.33 -6.68 -1.81
N THR A 148 2.80 -7.56 -2.67
CA THR A 148 2.04 -8.75 -3.05
C THR A 148 2.35 -9.90 -2.09
N VAL A 149 1.42 -10.17 -1.17
CA VAL A 149 1.50 -11.30 -0.25
C VAL A 149 0.76 -12.51 -0.83
N SER A 150 -0.38 -12.27 -1.46
CA SER A 150 -1.21 -13.28 -2.13
C SER A 150 -1.60 -12.78 -3.54
N PRO A 151 -1.29 -13.52 -4.62
CA PRO A 151 -1.62 -13.10 -5.98
C PRO A 151 -3.12 -12.94 -6.25
N CYS A 152 -3.98 -13.75 -5.63
CA CYS A 152 -5.43 -13.71 -5.84
C CYS A 152 -6.11 -12.41 -5.37
N GLU A 153 -5.44 -11.58 -4.59
CA GLU A 153 -5.95 -10.26 -4.21
C GLU A 153 -5.93 -9.24 -5.35
N PHE A 154 -5.20 -9.54 -6.45
CA PHE A 154 -4.97 -8.67 -7.59
C PHE A 154 -5.65 -9.15 -8.87
N ASP A 155 -6.69 -9.98 -8.75
CA ASP A 155 -7.44 -10.46 -9.92
C ASP A 155 -8.00 -9.26 -10.72
N GLY A 156 -7.83 -9.32 -12.05
CA GLY A 156 -8.22 -8.24 -12.97
C GLY A 156 -7.26 -7.04 -13.02
N LEU A 157 -6.13 -7.09 -12.29
CA LEU A 157 -5.08 -6.08 -12.32
C LEU A 157 -3.82 -6.60 -12.98
N ILE A 158 -3.09 -5.72 -13.66
CA ILE A 158 -1.74 -5.98 -14.14
C ILE A 158 -0.79 -5.69 -12.98
N VAL A 159 0.02 -6.69 -12.61
CA VAL A 159 0.99 -6.59 -11.51
C VAL A 159 2.39 -6.88 -12.04
N GLU A 160 3.32 -5.96 -11.85
CA GLU A 160 4.69 -6.09 -12.32
C GLU A 160 5.68 -5.99 -11.16
N HIS A 161 6.57 -6.98 -11.08
CA HIS A 161 7.58 -7.03 -10.03
C HIS A 161 8.62 -5.91 -10.17
N LEU A 162 8.79 -5.16 -9.09
CA LEU A 162 9.78 -4.10 -9.01
C LEU A 162 10.99 -4.53 -8.19
N ARG A 163 10.79 -4.85 -6.93
CA ARG A 163 11.88 -5.14 -6.00
C ARG A 163 11.41 -6.06 -4.88
N THR A 164 12.36 -6.74 -4.27
CA THR A 164 12.10 -7.63 -3.12
C THR A 164 12.85 -7.12 -1.90
N TYR A 165 12.14 -6.92 -0.80
CA TYR A 165 12.71 -6.42 0.45
C TYR A 165 12.70 -7.48 1.56
N GLY A 166 13.72 -7.43 2.41
CA GLY A 166 13.81 -8.25 3.61
C GLY A 166 13.04 -7.66 4.78
N MET A 167 12.74 -8.54 5.75
CA MET A 167 12.08 -8.14 7.00
C MET A 167 13.11 -7.93 8.11
N ARG A 168 12.80 -6.99 9.00
CA ARG A 168 13.56 -6.67 10.21
C ARG A 168 12.61 -6.63 11.40
N VAL A 169 13.14 -6.77 12.60
CA VAL A 169 12.42 -6.39 13.81
C VAL A 169 12.81 -4.96 14.17
N ALA A 170 11.79 -4.10 14.32
CA ALA A 170 11.92 -2.72 14.78
C ALA A 170 11.57 -2.64 16.27
N MET A 171 12.29 -1.81 17.00
CA MET A 171 12.12 -1.62 18.44
C MET A 171 12.64 -0.27 18.91
N HIS A 172 12.22 0.16 20.08
CA HIS A 172 12.78 1.34 20.73
C HIS A 172 14.30 1.19 20.95
N PRO A 173 15.14 2.24 20.80
CA PRO A 173 16.60 2.14 20.95
C PRO A 173 17.07 1.58 22.30
N ARG A 174 16.31 1.80 23.38
CA ARG A 174 16.60 1.27 24.71
C ARG A 174 16.08 -0.14 24.98
N HIS A 175 15.41 -0.76 24.00
CA HIS A 175 14.89 -2.11 24.15
C HIS A 175 16.04 -3.13 24.35
N ARG A 176 15.84 -4.16 25.22
CA ARG A 176 16.88 -5.16 25.52
C ARG A 176 17.46 -5.86 24.30
N LEU A 177 16.63 -6.09 23.27
CA LEU A 177 17.07 -6.73 22.02
C LEU A 177 17.81 -5.80 21.07
N ALA A 178 17.78 -4.47 21.28
CA ALA A 178 18.42 -3.49 20.40
C ALA A 178 19.98 -3.61 20.41
N ARG A 179 20.55 -4.16 21.48
CA ARG A 179 22.00 -4.38 21.61
C ARG A 179 22.49 -5.58 20.77
N ARG A 180 21.58 -6.45 20.32
CA ARG A 180 21.95 -7.65 19.53
C ARG A 180 22.22 -7.27 18.08
N LYS A 181 23.25 -7.87 17.47
CA LYS A 181 23.52 -7.72 16.02
C LYS A 181 22.44 -8.40 15.17
N ARG A 182 21.88 -9.52 15.63
CA ARG A 182 20.76 -10.27 15.03
C ARG A 182 19.84 -10.74 16.15
N VAL A 183 18.56 -10.81 15.90
CA VAL A 183 17.54 -11.21 16.90
C VAL A 183 16.91 -12.54 16.50
N PRO A 184 17.04 -13.59 17.35
CA PRO A 184 16.36 -14.86 17.10
C PRO A 184 14.84 -14.68 17.12
N LEU A 185 14.13 -15.33 16.20
CA LEU A 185 12.67 -15.26 16.10
C LEU A 185 11.99 -15.71 17.40
N ARG A 186 12.54 -16.71 18.08
CA ARG A 186 12.07 -17.19 19.40
C ARG A 186 12.11 -16.12 20.50
N GLU A 187 13.04 -15.15 20.40
CA GLU A 187 13.08 -14.04 21.36
C GLU A 187 12.04 -12.99 21.02
N ILE A 188 11.76 -12.75 19.71
CA ILE A 188 10.68 -11.87 19.25
C ILE A 188 9.32 -12.44 19.68
N ALA A 189 9.15 -13.76 19.62
CA ALA A 189 7.91 -14.43 20.03
C ALA A 189 7.57 -14.26 21.53
N LYS A 190 8.52 -13.83 22.35
CA LYS A 190 8.32 -13.54 23.79
C LYS A 190 7.89 -12.10 24.05
N GLU A 191 8.05 -11.22 23.06
CA GLU A 191 7.74 -9.80 23.18
C GLU A 191 6.27 -9.51 22.84
N SER A 192 5.80 -8.36 23.30
CA SER A 192 4.58 -7.76 22.78
C SER A 192 4.82 -7.23 21.38
N LEU A 193 3.91 -7.49 20.45
CA LEU A 193 4.00 -6.97 19.09
C LEU A 193 3.08 -5.77 18.91
N VAL A 194 3.60 -4.77 18.20
CA VAL A 194 2.82 -3.76 17.49
C VAL A 194 2.65 -4.24 16.06
N ALA A 195 1.43 -4.35 15.59
CA ALA A 195 1.07 -4.95 14.31
C ALA A 195 0.27 -3.97 13.44
N PHE A 196 0.19 -4.23 12.15
CA PHE A 196 -0.80 -3.56 11.31
C PHE A 196 -2.20 -4.14 11.56
N SER A 197 -3.21 -3.25 11.53
CA SER A 197 -4.62 -3.56 11.73
C SER A 197 -5.10 -4.63 10.75
N ARG A 198 -5.77 -5.66 11.26
CA ARG A 198 -6.37 -6.73 10.45
C ARG A 198 -7.48 -6.24 9.53
N LEU A 199 -8.13 -5.14 9.89
CA LEU A 199 -9.20 -4.55 9.09
C LEU A 199 -8.64 -3.86 7.84
N GLU A 200 -7.57 -3.09 8.01
CA GLU A 200 -6.98 -2.26 6.96
C GLU A 200 -5.85 -2.96 6.18
N HIS A 201 -5.24 -3.98 6.78
CA HIS A 201 -4.16 -4.79 6.22
C HIS A 201 -4.48 -6.29 6.42
N PRO A 202 -5.47 -6.84 5.70
CA PRO A 202 -5.94 -8.22 5.91
C PRO A 202 -4.87 -9.29 5.68
N GLU A 203 -3.84 -8.99 4.89
CA GLU A 203 -2.67 -9.85 4.67
C GLU A 203 -1.75 -9.96 5.88
N HIS A 204 -1.74 -8.97 6.78
CA HIS A 204 -0.77 -8.91 7.88
C HIS A 204 -0.96 -10.01 8.95
N PRO A 205 -2.18 -10.37 9.40
CA PRO A 205 -2.38 -11.52 10.28
C PRO A 205 -1.90 -12.84 9.68
N VAL A 206 -2.13 -13.05 8.37
CA VAL A 206 -1.67 -14.23 7.63
C VAL A 206 -0.14 -14.27 7.60
N PHE A 207 0.50 -13.12 7.35
CA PHE A 207 1.94 -12.98 7.44
C PHE A 207 2.47 -13.36 8.83
N LEU A 208 1.93 -12.79 9.90
CA LEU A 208 2.35 -13.09 11.28
C LEU A 208 2.14 -14.56 11.64
N ALA A 209 1.00 -15.14 11.27
CA ALA A 209 0.73 -16.55 11.50
C ALA A 209 1.78 -17.45 10.84
N ARG A 210 2.16 -17.16 9.58
CA ARG A 210 3.21 -17.89 8.87
C ARG A 210 4.59 -17.74 9.53
N VAL A 211 4.95 -16.50 9.91
CA VAL A 211 6.26 -16.21 10.53
C VAL A 211 6.43 -16.97 11.84
N PHE A 212 5.40 -17.01 12.67
CA PHE A 212 5.46 -17.65 13.99
C PHE A 212 4.91 -19.11 14.02
N ALA A 213 4.63 -19.70 12.86
CA ALA A 213 4.05 -21.06 12.78
C ALA A 213 4.89 -22.12 13.51
N SER A 214 6.23 -22.03 13.39
CA SER A 214 7.18 -22.97 14.01
C SER A 214 7.54 -22.64 15.45
N GLN A 215 7.02 -21.54 16.01
CA GLN A 215 7.32 -21.13 17.39
C GLN A 215 6.31 -21.74 18.37
N SER A 216 6.79 -22.31 19.46
CA SER A 216 5.95 -22.85 20.54
C SER A 216 5.15 -21.76 21.24
N ARG A 217 5.67 -20.56 21.33
CA ARG A 217 4.98 -19.37 21.84
C ARG A 217 4.66 -18.42 20.70
N LYS A 218 3.38 -18.04 20.59
CA LYS A 218 2.93 -16.97 19.69
C LYS A 218 3.02 -15.64 20.42
N PRO A 219 3.49 -14.57 19.76
CA PRO A 219 3.55 -13.25 20.38
C PRO A 219 2.15 -12.71 20.66
N HIS A 220 2.04 -11.92 21.71
CA HIS A 220 0.83 -11.16 22.00
C HIS A 220 0.82 -9.88 21.14
N ILE A 221 -0.28 -9.61 20.44
CA ILE A 221 -0.49 -8.34 19.76
C ILE A 221 -0.97 -7.33 20.82
N ALA A 222 -0.10 -6.40 21.17
CA ALA A 222 -0.39 -5.37 22.17
C ALA A 222 -1.14 -4.18 21.57
N GLU A 223 -0.90 -3.89 20.30
CA GLU A 223 -1.49 -2.73 19.61
C GLU A 223 -1.59 -2.98 18.10
N GLU A 224 -2.69 -2.52 17.51
CA GLU A 224 -2.90 -2.54 16.06
C GLU A 224 -2.86 -1.10 15.52
N CYS A 225 -2.17 -0.88 14.39
CA CYS A 225 -1.95 0.41 13.75
C CYS A 225 -2.35 0.37 12.28
N ASP A 226 -2.96 1.43 11.77
CA ASP A 226 -3.41 1.48 10.38
C ASP A 226 -2.32 1.97 9.41
N THR A 227 -1.33 2.72 9.91
CA THR A 227 -0.29 3.34 9.09
C THR A 227 1.11 3.06 9.61
N ALA A 228 2.10 3.22 8.73
CA ALA A 228 3.51 3.15 9.14
C ALA A 228 3.88 4.21 10.18
N THR A 229 3.26 5.39 10.13
CA THR A 229 3.52 6.49 11.07
C THR A 229 3.02 6.15 12.48
N SER A 230 1.78 5.63 12.60
CA SER A 230 1.23 5.19 13.88
C SER A 230 1.99 3.99 14.46
N LEU A 231 2.43 3.05 13.61
CA LEU A 231 3.27 1.93 14.04
C LEU A 231 4.62 2.41 14.59
N ILE A 232 5.27 3.36 13.91
CA ILE A 232 6.53 3.96 14.39
C ILE A 232 6.30 4.61 15.76
N ALA A 233 5.24 5.40 15.91
CA ALA A 233 4.93 6.09 17.17
C ALA A 233 4.67 5.10 18.33
N ALA A 234 3.93 4.03 18.08
CA ALA A 234 3.65 3.00 19.09
C ALA A 234 4.93 2.26 19.53
N VAL A 235 5.81 1.88 18.57
CA VAL A 235 7.08 1.24 18.90
C VAL A 235 8.04 2.19 19.61
N GLU A 236 8.11 3.46 19.21
CA GLU A 236 8.87 4.53 19.87
C GLU A 236 8.40 4.77 21.30
N ALA A 237 7.09 4.69 21.52
CA ALA A 237 6.49 4.78 22.86
C ALA A 237 6.73 3.52 23.73
N GLY A 238 7.45 2.52 23.22
CA GLY A 238 7.78 1.30 23.97
C GLY A 238 6.60 0.31 24.13
N ARG A 239 5.56 0.42 23.27
CA ARG A 239 4.39 -0.48 23.33
C ARG A 239 4.69 -1.91 22.92
N GLY A 240 5.83 -2.13 22.25
CA GLY A 240 6.29 -3.43 21.82
C GLY A 240 7.31 -3.34 20.70
N VAL A 241 7.53 -4.45 20.02
CA VAL A 241 8.39 -4.56 18.83
C VAL A 241 7.52 -4.82 17.60
N ALA A 242 8.01 -4.48 16.40
CA ALA A 242 7.25 -4.70 15.16
C ALA A 242 8.08 -5.44 14.12
N LEU A 243 7.43 -6.29 13.30
CA LEU A 243 8.05 -6.85 12.10
C LEU A 243 7.79 -5.91 10.93
N VAL A 244 8.83 -5.38 10.33
CA VAL A 244 8.74 -4.32 9.32
C VAL A 244 9.70 -4.59 8.15
N PHE A 245 9.47 -3.96 7.02
CA PHE A 245 10.42 -3.95 5.92
C PHE A 245 11.71 -3.24 6.32
N GLU A 246 12.84 -3.69 5.79
CA GLU A 246 14.15 -3.06 6.03
C GLU A 246 14.17 -1.58 5.62
N THR A 247 13.34 -1.18 4.66
CA THR A 247 13.14 0.21 4.22
C THR A 247 12.50 1.12 5.28
N MET A 248 11.87 0.55 6.31
CA MET A 248 11.30 1.33 7.44
C MET A 248 12.36 2.20 8.12
N SER A 249 13.64 1.82 8.07
CA SER A 249 14.74 2.64 8.60
C SER A 249 14.79 4.05 8.02
N ARG A 250 14.37 4.23 6.74
CA ARG A 250 14.32 5.54 6.09
C ARG A 250 13.19 6.44 6.60
N LEU A 251 12.10 5.84 7.09
CA LEU A 251 10.97 6.57 7.68
C LEU A 251 11.16 6.81 9.17
N ALA A 252 11.67 5.82 9.88
CA ALA A 252 11.83 5.89 11.32
C ALA A 252 13.07 6.71 11.75
N GLY A 253 14.12 6.75 10.93
CA GLY A 253 15.38 7.39 11.30
C GLY A 253 15.95 6.78 12.58
N GLU A 254 16.41 7.63 13.50
CA GLU A 254 16.98 7.24 14.78
C GLU A 254 15.95 6.89 15.86
N ARG A 255 14.66 7.13 15.61
CA ARG A 255 13.58 6.82 16.54
C ARG A 255 13.46 5.33 16.85
N LEU A 256 13.80 4.48 15.88
CA LEU A 256 13.74 3.03 16.00
C LEU A 256 15.08 2.38 15.62
N VAL A 257 15.41 1.31 16.31
CA VAL A 257 16.49 0.40 15.93
C VAL A 257 15.90 -0.79 15.19
N LEU A 258 16.39 -1.04 13.97
CA LEU A 258 16.03 -2.19 13.17
C LEU A 258 17.14 -3.25 13.22
N ARG A 259 16.78 -4.50 13.52
CA ARG A 259 17.73 -5.62 13.57
C ARG A 259 17.33 -6.76 12.63
N PRO A 260 18.30 -7.42 11.98
CA PRO A 260 18.05 -8.63 11.24
C PRO A 260 17.49 -9.74 12.13
N ILE A 261 16.59 -10.55 11.59
CA ILE A 261 15.96 -11.69 12.28
C ILE A 261 16.70 -12.98 11.92
N THR A 262 16.78 -13.92 12.86
CA THR A 262 17.39 -15.23 12.65
C THR A 262 16.41 -16.34 13.06
N PRO A 263 16.15 -17.35 12.19
CA PRO A 263 16.56 -17.42 10.79
C PRO A 263 15.99 -16.26 9.96
N ALA A 264 16.60 -15.98 8.81
CA ALA A 264 16.12 -14.92 7.93
C ALA A 264 14.71 -15.24 7.43
N LEU A 265 13.82 -14.27 7.52
CA LEU A 265 12.46 -14.43 7.00
C LEU A 265 12.44 -14.35 5.47
N ARG A 266 11.38 -14.90 4.87
CA ARG A 266 11.10 -14.73 3.45
C ARG A 266 11.14 -13.23 3.09
N ARG A 267 11.68 -12.94 1.92
CA ARG A 267 11.65 -11.59 1.33
C ARG A 267 10.32 -11.42 0.60
N TYR A 268 9.78 -10.22 0.60
CA TYR A 268 8.50 -9.91 0.00
C TYR A 268 8.65 -8.97 -1.20
N PRO A 269 7.92 -9.23 -2.29
CA PRO A 269 7.93 -8.39 -3.46
C PRO A 269 7.21 -7.08 -3.19
N VAL A 270 7.74 -6.01 -3.78
CA VAL A 270 7.07 -4.73 -3.98
C VAL A 270 6.87 -4.58 -5.47
N ASP A 271 5.65 -4.37 -5.87
CA ASP A 271 5.19 -4.43 -7.23
C ASP A 271 4.49 -3.13 -7.61
N VAL A 272 4.40 -2.82 -8.90
CA VAL A 272 3.47 -1.83 -9.42
C VAL A 272 2.22 -2.56 -9.90
N ALA A 273 1.05 -2.05 -9.52
CA ALA A 273 -0.24 -2.59 -9.93
C ALA A 273 -1.08 -1.49 -10.60
N TYR A 274 -1.81 -1.87 -11.66
CA TYR A 274 -2.70 -0.98 -12.41
C TYR A 274 -3.71 -1.79 -13.21
N ARG A 275 -4.80 -1.15 -13.67
CA ARG A 275 -5.79 -1.80 -14.55
C ARG A 275 -5.33 -1.80 -16.00
N GLU A 276 -5.86 -2.72 -16.78
CA GLU A 276 -5.77 -2.64 -18.23
C GLU A 276 -6.46 -1.37 -18.76
N GLY A 277 -5.91 -0.76 -19.81
CA GLY A 277 -6.51 0.42 -20.43
C GLY A 277 -6.38 1.73 -19.65
N VAL A 278 -5.47 1.84 -18.66
CA VAL A 278 -5.18 3.12 -17.98
C VAL A 278 -4.74 4.22 -18.96
N SER A 279 -4.88 5.46 -18.57
CA SER A 279 -4.55 6.62 -19.40
C SER A 279 -3.10 6.61 -19.87
N LYS A 280 -2.80 7.30 -20.99
CA LYS A 280 -1.42 7.48 -21.49
C LYS A 280 -0.49 8.09 -20.42
N ALA A 281 -1.01 9.01 -19.59
CA ALA A 281 -0.26 9.63 -18.50
C ALA A 281 0.08 8.61 -17.39
N ALA A 282 -0.88 7.75 -17.01
CA ALA A 282 -0.66 6.68 -16.04
C ALA A 282 0.37 5.66 -16.57
N MET A 283 0.27 5.25 -17.84
CA MET A 283 1.25 4.34 -18.45
C MET A 283 2.65 4.98 -18.51
N ALA A 284 2.75 6.28 -18.80
CA ALA A 284 4.03 7.00 -18.74
C ALA A 284 4.62 7.01 -17.32
N PHE A 285 3.77 7.06 -16.28
CA PHE A 285 4.23 6.94 -14.90
C PHE A 285 4.73 5.52 -14.56
N VAL A 286 4.03 4.48 -15.01
CA VAL A 286 4.50 3.08 -14.91
C VAL A 286 5.87 2.91 -15.58
N GLU A 287 6.07 3.48 -16.77
CA GLU A 287 7.36 3.44 -17.45
C GLU A 287 8.46 4.19 -16.69
N ALA A 288 8.14 5.31 -16.06
CA ALA A 288 9.09 6.01 -15.18
C ALA A 288 9.50 5.16 -13.96
N ILE A 289 8.57 4.38 -13.39
CA ILE A 289 8.87 3.40 -12.34
C ILE A 289 9.81 2.30 -12.87
N ARG A 290 9.53 1.73 -14.05
CA ARG A 290 10.38 0.70 -14.70
C ARG A 290 11.81 1.19 -14.95
N ARG A 291 11.96 2.43 -15.46
CA ARG A 291 13.29 3.06 -15.68
C ARG A 291 14.05 3.24 -14.38
N THR A 292 13.37 3.68 -13.32
CA THR A 292 13.94 3.82 -11.97
C THR A 292 14.49 2.48 -11.46
N GLN A 293 13.79 1.38 -11.72
CA GLN A 293 14.24 0.04 -11.32
C GLN A 293 15.51 -0.41 -12.04
N ARG A 294 15.60 -0.13 -13.35
CA ARG A 294 16.82 -0.45 -14.13
C ARG A 294 18.04 0.29 -13.60
N GLY A 295 17.87 1.55 -13.19
CA GLY A 295 18.93 2.36 -12.53
C GLY A 295 19.35 1.79 -11.18
N LEU A 296 18.40 1.45 -10.31
CA LEU A 296 18.67 0.87 -8.99
C LEU A 296 19.41 -0.48 -9.03
N LYS A 297 19.15 -1.30 -10.06
CA LYS A 297 19.88 -2.56 -10.30
C LYS A 297 21.33 -2.30 -10.69
N LYS A 298 21.62 -1.27 -11.47
CA LYS A 298 22.99 -0.87 -11.84
C LYS A 298 23.77 -0.35 -10.62
N ASP A 299 23.17 0.50 -9.81
CA ASP A 299 23.76 1.04 -8.57
C ASP A 299 24.10 -0.08 -7.58
N ALA A 300 23.21 -1.06 -7.39
CA ALA A 300 23.44 -2.21 -6.50
C ALA A 300 24.53 -3.16 -7.02
N GLY A 301 24.69 -3.29 -8.34
CA GLY A 301 25.78 -4.06 -8.96
C GLY A 301 27.15 -3.38 -8.82
N LEU A 302 27.21 -2.05 -8.87
CA LEU A 302 28.42 -1.25 -8.66
C LEU A 302 28.90 -1.30 -7.20
N ASP A 303 28.00 -1.26 -6.22
CA ASP A 303 28.30 -1.36 -4.79
C ASP A 303 28.91 -2.74 -4.42
N THR A 304 28.45 -3.81 -5.08
CA THR A 304 29.00 -5.16 -4.88
C THR A 304 30.43 -5.28 -5.46
N HIS A 305 30.71 -4.61 -6.56
CA HIS A 305 32.05 -4.59 -7.18
C HIS A 305 33.02 -3.74 -6.38
N GLN A 306 32.60 -2.59 -5.85
CA GLN A 306 33.49 -1.73 -5.04
C GLN A 306 33.84 -2.36 -3.68
N ARG A 307 32.88 -3.07 -3.04
CA ARG A 307 33.16 -3.81 -1.79
C ARG A 307 34.11 -4.99 -2.01
N SER A 308 33.99 -5.71 -3.12
CA SER A 308 34.90 -6.80 -3.50
C SER A 308 36.33 -6.31 -3.80
N THR A 309 36.45 -5.15 -4.44
CA THR A 309 37.74 -4.54 -4.79
C THR A 309 38.45 -3.94 -3.56
N SER A 310 37.70 -3.36 -2.62
CA SER A 310 38.23 -2.83 -1.36
C SER A 310 38.68 -3.93 -0.42
N GLN A 311 38.01 -5.08 -0.37
CA GLN A 311 38.42 -6.24 0.41
C GLN A 311 39.68 -6.89 -0.16
N LYS A 312 39.84 -6.97 -1.49
CA LYS A 312 41.06 -7.46 -2.14
C LYS A 312 42.26 -6.53 -1.90
N LYS A 313 42.04 -5.20 -1.95
CA LYS A 313 43.15 -4.24 -1.64
C LYS A 313 43.59 -4.29 -0.18
N ASN A 314 42.67 -4.53 0.78
CA ASN A 314 43.08 -4.67 2.19
C ASN A 314 43.78 -6.01 2.49
N ALA A 315 43.38 -7.10 1.82
CA ALA A 315 44.06 -8.39 1.95
C ALA A 315 45.51 -8.34 1.39
N THR A 316 45.72 -7.63 0.27
CA THR A 316 47.06 -7.46 -0.33
C THR A 316 47.96 -6.54 0.50
N LYS A 317 47.42 -5.58 1.24
CA LYS A 317 48.19 -4.69 2.13
C LYS A 317 48.64 -5.37 3.42
N GLN A 318 47.93 -6.40 3.91
CA GLN A 318 48.32 -7.19 5.07
C GLN A 318 49.43 -8.24 4.76
N LEU A 319 49.63 -8.59 3.48
CA LEU A 319 50.66 -9.54 3.05
C LEU A 319 52.01 -8.88 2.70
N LEU A 320 52.10 -7.55 2.73
CA LEU A 320 53.27 -6.78 2.36
C LEU A 320 53.92 -6.00 3.53
N SER A 321 53.60 -6.34 4.78
CA SER A 321 54.33 -5.78 5.94
C SER A 321 55.57 -6.62 6.19
N PRO A 322 56.81 -6.09 6.03
CA PRO A 322 58.00 -6.82 6.39
C PRO A 322 58.09 -6.90 7.91
N THR A 323 58.29 -8.11 8.39
CA THR A 323 58.84 -8.40 9.73
C THR A 323 60.21 -7.78 9.79
N ILE A 324 60.39 -6.81 10.65
CA ILE A 324 61.72 -6.33 11.06
C ILE A 324 61.98 -6.95 12.43
N ASP A 325 63.10 -7.66 12.51
CA ASP A 325 63.69 -8.23 13.72
C ASP A 325 63.86 -7.22 14.85
#